data_7af4aca360904615393f7cb0dc541c59
#
_entry.id   7af4aca360904615393f7cb0dc541c59
#
_cell.length_a   1.000
_cell.length_b   1.000
_cell.length_c   1.000
_cell.angle_alpha   90.00
_cell.angle_beta   90.00
_cell.angle_gamma   90.00
#
_symmetry.space_group_name_H-M   'P 1'
#
loop_
_entity.id
_entity.type
_entity.pdbx_description
1 polymer ?
#
loop_
_entity_poly.entity_id
_entity_poly.type
_entity_poly.pdbx_seq_one_letter_code
_entity_poly.pdbx_strand_id
1 'polypeptide(L)'
;MDFTAKDVAKLREITGAGFADCKSALSDAKTFDEAIKLLEAKGQKRAEKVKSQDRATSEGLITSYIHHAGNLGVLLELNCSTDFVARSDEFKNLARELTLQIAGAHPAPIYANLSDIPAETLATMRAEFEADPEVKKRPEKVRAQVVEGKIKKRLSNEVLMEQVWIKDDKITIGKLVDEVIRKTGENIVIRRFARFELGA
;
A
#
# COMPACT_ATOMS: atom_id res chain seq x y z
N MET A 1 -29.78 -3.22 12.73
CA MET A 1 -29.26 -4.11 13.80
C MET A 1 -29.35 -3.35 15.10
N ASP A 2 -29.87 -3.96 16.18
CA ASP A 2 -29.78 -3.36 17.52
C ASP A 2 -28.33 -3.49 18.00
N PHE A 3 -27.74 -2.39 18.42
CA PHE A 3 -26.35 -2.34 18.89
C PHE A 3 -26.24 -1.50 20.17
N THR A 4 -25.24 -1.81 20.97
CA THR A 4 -24.95 -1.17 22.25
C THR A 4 -23.76 -0.22 22.14
N ALA A 5 -23.53 0.61 23.15
CA ALA A 5 -22.32 1.42 23.23
C ALA A 5 -21.02 0.58 23.26
N LYS A 6 -21.09 -0.66 23.77
CA LYS A 6 -19.97 -1.61 23.76
C LYS A 6 -19.64 -2.07 22.33
N ASP A 7 -20.65 -2.26 21.49
CA ASP A 7 -20.43 -2.65 20.10
C ASP A 7 -19.76 -1.52 19.30
N VAL A 8 -20.16 -0.27 19.57
CA VAL A 8 -19.51 0.91 18.98
C VAL A 8 -18.04 1.00 19.41
N ALA A 9 -17.75 0.79 20.70
CA ALA A 9 -16.38 0.81 21.21
C ALA A 9 -15.53 -0.30 20.60
N LYS A 10 -16.06 -1.53 20.52
CA LYS A 10 -15.41 -2.68 19.88
C LYS A 10 -15.13 -2.44 18.39
N LEU A 11 -16.12 -1.90 17.67
CA LEU A 11 -15.96 -1.58 16.26
C LEU A 11 -14.88 -0.51 16.04
N ARG A 12 -14.82 0.49 16.92
CA ARG A 12 -13.78 1.51 16.90
C ARG A 12 -12.39 0.94 17.19
N GLU A 13 -12.28 0.04 18.16
CA GLU A 13 -11.01 -0.65 18.48
C GLU A 13 -10.48 -1.44 17.27
N ILE A 14 -11.36 -2.16 16.57
CA ILE A 14 -11.00 -2.97 15.40
C ILE A 14 -10.65 -2.09 14.19
N THR A 15 -11.43 -1.04 13.93
CA THR A 15 -11.34 -0.28 12.66
C THR A 15 -10.56 1.03 12.76
N GLY A 16 -10.32 1.54 13.98
CA GLY A 16 -9.74 2.86 14.22
C GLY A 16 -10.63 4.03 13.78
N ALA A 17 -11.86 3.77 13.33
CA ALA A 17 -12.78 4.79 12.83
C ALA A 17 -13.33 5.69 13.96
N GLY A 18 -13.79 6.89 13.60
CA GLY A 18 -14.40 7.81 14.57
C GLY A 18 -15.69 7.26 15.15
N PHE A 19 -16.03 7.67 16.39
CA PHE A 19 -17.23 7.19 17.11
C PHE A 19 -18.52 7.37 16.29
N ALA A 20 -18.69 8.54 15.66
CA ALA A 20 -19.86 8.84 14.84
C ALA A 20 -19.96 7.92 13.61
N ASP A 21 -18.83 7.65 12.96
CA ASP A 21 -18.74 6.75 11.82
C ASP A 21 -19.07 5.30 12.22
N CYS A 22 -18.54 4.83 13.36
CA CYS A 22 -18.85 3.50 13.89
C CYS A 22 -20.34 3.36 14.22
N LYS A 23 -20.94 4.37 14.85
CA LYS A 23 -22.37 4.39 15.16
C LYS A 23 -23.23 4.36 13.89
N SER A 24 -22.89 5.18 12.88
CA SER A 24 -23.58 5.18 11.59
C SER A 24 -23.46 3.81 10.89
N ALA A 25 -22.26 3.26 10.83
CA ALA A 25 -22.05 1.96 10.19
C ALA A 25 -22.85 0.83 10.84
N LEU A 26 -22.95 0.80 12.18
CA LEU A 26 -23.77 -0.19 12.89
C LEU A 26 -25.27 0.02 12.65
N SER A 27 -25.72 1.29 12.48
CA SER A 27 -27.12 1.57 12.13
C SER A 27 -27.47 1.09 10.74
N ASP A 28 -26.54 1.23 9.78
CA ASP A 28 -26.76 0.92 8.36
C ASP A 28 -26.55 -0.57 8.03
N ALA A 29 -25.77 -1.28 8.87
CA ALA A 29 -25.43 -2.68 8.67
C ALA A 29 -26.45 -3.64 9.29
N LYS A 30 -26.57 -4.83 8.70
CA LYS A 30 -27.35 -5.94 9.26
C LYS A 30 -26.53 -6.82 10.23
N THR A 31 -25.20 -6.84 10.05
CA THR A 31 -24.27 -7.61 10.87
C THR A 31 -23.06 -6.77 11.25
N PHE A 32 -22.32 -7.19 12.28
CA PHE A 32 -21.09 -6.51 12.72
C PHE A 32 -20.02 -6.53 11.63
N ASP A 33 -19.89 -7.64 10.89
CA ASP A 33 -18.94 -7.77 9.77
C ASP A 33 -19.30 -6.85 8.60
N GLU A 34 -20.60 -6.64 8.35
CA GLU A 34 -21.05 -5.68 7.34
C GLU A 34 -20.71 -4.24 7.77
N ALA A 35 -20.82 -3.90 9.05
CA ALA A 35 -20.41 -2.60 9.58
C ALA A 35 -18.89 -2.37 9.40
N ILE A 36 -18.05 -3.39 9.60
CA ILE A 36 -16.62 -3.32 9.32
C ILE A 36 -16.39 -3.00 7.83
N LYS A 37 -17.02 -3.74 6.92
CA LYS A 37 -16.88 -3.52 5.47
C LYS A 37 -17.34 -2.13 5.03
N LEU A 38 -18.43 -1.62 5.61
CA LEU A 38 -18.90 -0.26 5.33
C LEU A 38 -17.89 0.80 5.78
N LEU A 39 -17.28 0.62 6.95
CA LEU A 39 -16.23 1.51 7.43
C LEU A 39 -14.95 1.43 6.60
N GLU A 40 -14.55 0.24 6.17
CA GLU A 40 -13.42 0.06 5.28
C GLU A 40 -13.65 0.79 3.95
N ALA A 41 -14.81 0.60 3.31
CA ALA A 41 -15.16 1.27 2.06
C ALA A 41 -15.21 2.81 2.22
N LYS A 42 -15.77 3.31 3.34
CA LYS A 42 -15.81 4.74 3.65
C LYS A 42 -14.40 5.29 3.91
N GLY A 43 -13.56 4.52 4.59
CA GLY A 43 -12.17 4.85 4.86
C GLY A 43 -11.33 4.91 3.57
N GLN A 44 -11.52 3.98 2.64
CA GLN A 44 -10.86 4.00 1.34
C GLN A 44 -11.19 5.26 0.54
N LYS A 45 -12.49 5.60 0.43
CA LYS A 45 -12.92 6.85 -0.23
C LYS A 45 -12.33 8.09 0.42
N ARG A 46 -12.16 8.10 1.76
CA ARG A 46 -11.52 9.20 2.47
C ARG A 46 -10.03 9.29 2.15
N ALA A 47 -9.31 8.17 2.14
CA ALA A 47 -7.90 8.14 1.78
C ALA A 47 -7.69 8.60 0.32
N GLU A 48 -8.52 8.13 -0.62
CA GLU A 48 -8.50 8.59 -2.02
C GLU A 48 -8.73 10.09 -2.13
N LYS A 49 -9.71 10.63 -1.38
CA LYS A 49 -9.96 12.07 -1.33
C LYS A 49 -8.78 12.86 -0.77
N VAL A 50 -8.11 12.36 0.27
CA VAL A 50 -6.91 12.99 0.84
C VAL A 50 -5.77 12.98 -0.18
N LYS A 51 -5.53 11.86 -0.86
CA LYS A 51 -4.53 11.74 -1.93
C LYS A 51 -4.81 12.68 -3.11
N SER A 52 -6.07 12.88 -3.47
CA SER A 52 -6.46 13.75 -4.59
C SER A 52 -6.39 15.25 -4.29
N GLN A 53 -6.18 15.67 -3.04
CA GLN A 53 -6.16 17.09 -2.64
C GLN A 53 -4.86 17.81 -3.01
N ASP A 54 -3.92 17.18 -3.73
CA ASP A 54 -2.65 17.76 -4.21
C ASP A 54 -1.92 18.65 -3.17
N ARG A 55 -2.01 18.25 -1.90
CA ARG A 55 -1.27 18.94 -0.84
C ARG A 55 0.19 18.56 -0.95
N ALA A 56 1.06 19.58 -0.94
CA ALA A 56 2.49 19.35 -0.93
C ALA A 56 2.88 18.43 0.24
N THR A 57 3.63 17.37 -0.06
CA THR A 57 4.19 16.43 0.92
C THR A 57 5.69 16.73 1.04
N SER A 58 6.01 17.91 1.62
CA SER A 58 7.39 18.40 1.78
C SER A 58 8.03 18.00 3.11
N GLU A 59 7.20 17.62 4.07
CA GLU A 59 7.64 17.11 5.37
C GLU A 59 7.79 15.59 5.34
N GLY A 60 8.37 14.99 6.36
CA GLY A 60 8.54 13.55 6.42
C GLY A 60 9.77 13.13 7.22
N LEU A 61 10.26 11.94 6.92
CA LEU A 61 11.49 11.43 7.51
C LEU A 61 12.27 10.57 6.52
N ILE A 62 13.57 10.50 6.73
CA ILE A 62 14.45 9.49 6.14
C ILE A 62 14.75 8.46 7.22
N THR A 63 14.51 7.20 6.91
CA THR A 63 14.80 6.08 7.82
C THR A 63 15.63 5.02 7.14
N SER A 64 16.33 4.22 7.91
CA SER A 64 17.17 3.15 7.40
C SER A 64 16.94 1.85 8.16
N TYR A 65 17.24 0.75 7.49
CA TYR A 65 17.37 -0.57 8.08
C TYR A 65 18.66 -1.20 7.60
N ILE A 66 19.51 -1.62 8.54
CA ILE A 66 20.68 -2.42 8.24
C ILE A 66 20.48 -3.79 8.89
N HIS A 67 20.59 -4.84 8.08
CA HIS A 67 20.46 -6.19 8.60
C HIS A 67 21.62 -6.51 9.54
N HIS A 68 21.37 -7.26 10.59
CA HIS A 68 22.37 -7.56 11.62
C HIS A 68 23.66 -8.19 11.07
N ALA A 69 23.56 -8.94 9.97
CA ALA A 69 24.73 -9.51 9.27
C ALA A 69 25.52 -8.47 8.46
N GLY A 70 25.07 -7.21 8.35
CA GLY A 70 25.73 -6.14 7.62
C GLY A 70 25.76 -6.29 6.10
N ASN A 71 25.05 -7.27 5.55
CA ASN A 71 25.05 -7.60 4.12
C ASN A 71 23.86 -7.05 3.34
N LEU A 72 22.88 -6.44 4.03
CA LEU A 72 21.69 -5.86 3.43
C LEU A 72 21.37 -4.54 4.12
N GLY A 73 21.17 -3.49 3.35
CA GLY A 73 20.80 -2.16 3.82
C GLY A 73 19.67 -1.56 2.99
N VAL A 74 18.79 -0.82 3.66
CA VAL A 74 17.68 -0.06 3.05
C VAL A 74 17.71 1.36 3.58
N LEU A 75 17.52 2.33 2.70
CA LEU A 75 17.25 3.72 3.01
C LEU A 75 15.92 4.10 2.38
N LEU A 76 15.02 4.72 3.14
CA LEU A 76 13.67 5.10 2.71
C LEU A 76 13.41 6.57 3.01
N GLU A 77 12.86 7.30 2.04
CA GLU A 77 12.26 8.63 2.19
C GLU A 77 10.74 8.50 2.16
N LEU A 78 10.10 8.79 3.31
CA LEU A 78 8.64 8.78 3.47
C LEU A 78 8.17 10.19 3.80
N ASN A 79 7.26 10.73 2.98
CA ASN A 79 6.81 12.12 3.06
C ASN A 79 5.34 12.22 3.49
N CYS A 80 5.02 13.34 4.16
CA CYS A 80 3.67 13.74 4.57
C CYS A 80 3.52 15.27 4.44
N SER A 81 2.33 15.79 4.78
CA SER A 81 2.05 17.22 4.60
C SER A 81 2.56 18.09 5.75
N THR A 82 2.64 17.57 6.98
CA THR A 82 3.06 18.33 8.16
C THR A 82 4.12 17.61 9.00
N ASP A 83 4.91 18.40 9.74
CA ASP A 83 5.91 17.91 10.69
C ASP A 83 5.27 17.19 11.89
N PHE A 84 4.02 17.53 12.24
CA PHE A 84 3.27 16.84 13.29
C PHE A 84 3.07 15.37 12.95
N VAL A 85 2.61 15.07 11.73
CA VAL A 85 2.44 13.69 11.26
C VAL A 85 3.78 13.00 11.14
N ALA A 86 4.80 13.66 10.61
CA ALA A 86 6.16 13.09 10.50
C ALA A 86 6.74 12.64 11.86
N ARG A 87 6.35 13.30 12.95
CA ARG A 87 6.80 12.97 14.32
C ARG A 87 5.93 11.95 15.03
N SER A 88 4.75 11.63 14.51
CA SER A 88 3.82 10.67 15.14
C SER A 88 4.38 9.25 15.15
N ASP A 89 3.96 8.47 16.13
CA ASP A 89 4.39 7.07 16.23
C ASP A 89 3.82 6.21 15.09
N GLU A 90 2.60 6.51 14.63
CA GLU A 90 1.97 5.85 13.50
C GLU A 90 2.81 5.99 12.21
N PHE A 91 3.30 7.20 11.93
CA PHE A 91 4.12 7.48 10.77
C PHE A 91 5.50 6.82 10.87
N LYS A 92 6.14 6.91 12.03
CA LYS A 92 7.45 6.26 12.28
C LYS A 92 7.35 4.74 12.19
N ASN A 93 6.28 4.15 12.74
CA ASN A 93 6.02 2.72 12.64
C ASN A 93 5.80 2.31 11.18
N LEU A 94 5.01 3.07 10.41
CA LEU A 94 4.84 2.82 8.98
C LEU A 94 6.19 2.84 8.25
N ALA A 95 7.03 3.85 8.48
CA ALA A 95 8.34 3.95 7.87
C ALA A 95 9.23 2.74 8.18
N ARG A 96 9.19 2.26 9.43
CA ARG A 96 9.88 1.03 9.84
C ARG A 96 9.34 -0.21 9.13
N GLU A 97 8.02 -0.38 9.06
CA GLU A 97 7.41 -1.52 8.38
C GLU A 97 7.76 -1.53 6.88
N LEU A 98 7.78 -0.36 6.24
CA LEU A 98 8.19 -0.23 4.84
C LEU A 98 9.66 -0.60 4.62
N THR A 99 10.57 -0.19 5.51
CA THR A 99 11.98 -0.60 5.38
C THR A 99 12.17 -2.09 5.56
N LEU A 100 11.41 -2.72 6.47
CA LEU A 100 11.43 -4.18 6.66
C LEU A 100 10.84 -4.91 5.45
N GLN A 101 9.77 -4.39 4.85
CA GLN A 101 9.20 -4.92 3.61
C GLN A 101 10.23 -4.89 2.48
N ILE A 102 10.88 -3.74 2.24
CA ILE A 102 11.88 -3.57 1.17
C ILE A 102 13.07 -4.51 1.40
N ALA A 103 13.46 -4.72 2.64
CA ALA A 103 14.55 -5.61 3.00
C ALA A 103 14.19 -7.09 2.78
N GLY A 104 12.98 -7.50 3.20
CA GLY A 104 12.60 -8.91 3.32
C GLY A 104 11.77 -9.46 2.16
N ALA A 105 11.25 -8.62 1.26
CA ALA A 105 10.43 -9.09 0.16
C ALA A 105 11.25 -9.84 -0.91
N HIS A 106 10.67 -10.93 -1.42
CA HIS A 106 11.19 -11.67 -2.55
C HIS A 106 10.08 -11.88 -3.60
N PRO A 107 10.25 -11.32 -4.82
CA PRO A 107 11.37 -10.47 -5.23
C PRO A 107 11.38 -9.12 -4.51
N ALA A 108 12.57 -8.52 -4.39
CA ALA A 108 12.71 -7.17 -3.84
C ALA A 108 12.01 -6.15 -4.75
N PRO A 109 11.33 -5.13 -4.19
CA PRO A 109 10.70 -4.10 -5.00
C PRO A 109 11.76 -3.23 -5.70
N ILE A 110 11.43 -2.78 -6.90
CA ILE A 110 12.27 -1.91 -7.73
C ILE A 110 11.71 -0.47 -7.72
N TYR A 111 10.38 -0.33 -7.74
CA TYR A 111 9.66 0.94 -7.78
C TYR A 111 8.85 1.14 -6.51
N ALA A 112 8.69 2.38 -6.06
CA ALA A 112 7.81 2.69 -4.94
C ALA A 112 6.34 2.65 -5.38
N ASN A 113 6.01 3.29 -6.52
CA ASN A 113 4.65 3.42 -7.04
C ASN A 113 4.58 3.02 -8.52
N LEU A 114 3.38 2.74 -9.01
CA LEU A 114 3.16 2.46 -10.43
C LEU A 114 3.54 3.65 -11.33
N SER A 115 3.39 4.89 -10.83
CA SER A 115 3.78 6.11 -11.54
C SER A 115 5.27 6.27 -11.72
N ASP A 116 6.08 5.55 -10.95
CA ASP A 116 7.54 5.65 -10.99
C ASP A 116 8.15 4.79 -12.11
N ILE A 117 7.33 3.96 -12.76
CA ILE A 117 7.76 3.06 -13.82
C ILE A 117 7.90 3.87 -15.12
N PRO A 118 9.08 3.88 -15.77
CA PRO A 118 9.25 4.53 -17.06
C PRO A 118 8.32 3.92 -18.12
N ALA A 119 7.72 4.77 -18.95
CA ALA A 119 6.83 4.33 -20.04
C ALA A 119 7.50 3.33 -20.98
N GLU A 120 8.81 3.51 -21.24
CA GLU A 120 9.62 2.61 -22.03
C GLU A 120 9.71 1.21 -21.40
N THR A 121 9.85 1.13 -20.08
CA THR A 121 9.88 -0.16 -19.35
C THR A 121 8.54 -0.89 -19.49
N LEU A 122 7.42 -0.19 -19.37
CA LEU A 122 6.10 -0.78 -19.59
C LEU A 122 5.90 -1.26 -21.03
N ALA A 123 6.37 -0.48 -22.01
CA ALA A 123 6.33 -0.86 -23.43
C ALA A 123 7.17 -2.11 -23.69
N THR A 124 8.38 -2.18 -23.12
CA THR A 124 9.27 -3.35 -23.23
C THR A 124 8.64 -4.59 -22.60
N MET A 125 8.09 -4.48 -21.39
CA MET A 125 7.38 -5.60 -20.72
C MET A 125 6.22 -6.11 -21.59
N ARG A 126 5.45 -5.19 -22.18
CA ARG A 126 4.35 -5.56 -23.07
C ARG A 126 4.84 -6.33 -24.31
N ALA A 127 5.86 -5.81 -24.98
CA ALA A 127 6.45 -6.46 -26.15
C ALA A 127 7.03 -7.84 -25.81
N GLU A 128 7.70 -7.99 -24.66
CA GLU A 128 8.20 -9.28 -24.17
C GLU A 128 7.07 -10.31 -24.00
N PHE A 129 5.96 -9.92 -23.35
CA PHE A 129 4.84 -10.82 -23.12
C PHE A 129 4.06 -11.12 -24.39
N GLU A 130 3.93 -10.18 -25.32
CA GLU A 130 3.33 -10.41 -26.65
C GLU A 130 4.17 -11.36 -27.49
N ALA A 131 5.49 -11.32 -27.34
CA ALA A 131 6.43 -12.22 -28.02
C ALA A 131 6.44 -13.64 -27.42
N ASP A 132 5.97 -13.82 -26.17
CA ASP A 132 5.97 -15.10 -25.45
C ASP A 132 5.24 -16.19 -26.26
N PRO A 133 5.91 -17.34 -26.57
CA PRO A 133 5.30 -18.45 -27.32
C PRO A 133 4.01 -18.97 -26.69
N GLU A 134 3.91 -18.99 -25.36
CA GLU A 134 2.71 -19.45 -24.67
C GLU A 134 1.52 -18.49 -24.83
N VAL A 135 1.78 -17.19 -24.95
CA VAL A 135 0.76 -16.19 -25.27
C VAL A 135 0.33 -16.31 -26.73
N LYS A 136 1.29 -16.51 -27.66
CA LYS A 136 1.01 -16.70 -29.08
C LYS A 136 0.16 -17.94 -29.38
N LYS A 137 0.24 -18.99 -28.56
CA LYS A 137 -0.61 -20.19 -28.67
C LYS A 137 -2.05 -19.94 -28.27
N ARG A 138 -2.35 -18.86 -27.53
CA ARG A 138 -3.71 -18.54 -27.09
C ARG A 138 -4.54 -17.95 -28.23
N PRO A 139 -5.87 -18.14 -28.22
CA PRO A 139 -6.76 -17.49 -29.18
C PRO A 139 -6.57 -15.97 -29.18
N GLU A 140 -6.56 -15.34 -30.34
CA GLU A 140 -6.30 -13.90 -30.53
C GLU A 140 -7.14 -13.00 -29.61
N LYS A 141 -8.44 -13.34 -29.46
CA LYS A 141 -9.39 -12.60 -28.61
C LYS A 141 -9.00 -12.50 -27.13
N VAL A 142 -8.17 -13.41 -26.62
CA VAL A 142 -7.75 -13.44 -25.20
C VAL A 142 -6.29 -13.06 -24.98
N ARG A 143 -5.49 -12.91 -26.05
CA ARG A 143 -4.05 -12.59 -25.93
C ARG A 143 -3.81 -11.31 -25.18
N ALA A 144 -4.51 -10.23 -25.52
CA ALA A 144 -4.39 -8.94 -24.85
C ALA A 144 -4.69 -9.07 -23.35
N GLN A 145 -5.73 -9.80 -22.96
CA GLN A 145 -6.07 -10.01 -21.55
C GLN A 145 -5.01 -10.83 -20.81
N VAL A 146 -4.41 -11.83 -21.48
CA VAL A 146 -3.32 -12.62 -20.89
C VAL A 146 -2.07 -11.77 -20.69
N VAL A 147 -1.72 -10.92 -21.65
CA VAL A 147 -0.59 -9.97 -21.55
C VAL A 147 -0.80 -9.02 -20.38
N GLU A 148 -1.96 -8.38 -20.28
CA GLU A 148 -2.28 -7.49 -19.15
C GLU A 148 -2.20 -8.22 -17.79
N GLY A 149 -2.70 -9.45 -17.72
CA GLY A 149 -2.60 -10.27 -16.51
C GLY A 149 -1.15 -10.59 -16.12
N LYS A 150 -0.28 -10.87 -17.11
CA LYS A 150 1.16 -11.09 -16.87
C LYS A 150 1.86 -9.81 -16.41
N ILE A 151 1.57 -8.67 -17.06
CA ILE A 151 2.08 -7.35 -16.64
C ILE A 151 1.67 -7.07 -15.21
N LYS A 152 0.39 -7.18 -14.89
CA LYS A 152 -0.13 -6.94 -13.53
C LYS A 152 0.56 -7.83 -12.50
N LYS A 153 0.76 -9.11 -12.80
CA LYS A 153 1.47 -10.04 -11.92
C LYS A 153 2.93 -9.64 -11.71
N ARG A 154 3.63 -9.19 -12.76
CA ARG A 154 5.00 -8.70 -12.64
C ARG A 154 5.07 -7.43 -11.80
N LEU A 155 4.18 -6.47 -12.05
CA LEU A 155 4.11 -5.22 -11.31
C LEU A 155 3.75 -5.43 -9.83
N SER A 156 2.90 -6.41 -9.51
CA SER A 156 2.59 -6.75 -8.10
C SER A 156 3.80 -7.27 -7.32
N ASN A 157 4.87 -7.66 -8.01
CA ASN A 157 6.11 -8.07 -7.39
C ASN A 157 7.16 -6.95 -7.35
N GLU A 158 7.22 -6.12 -8.41
CA GLU A 158 8.26 -5.10 -8.60
C GLU A 158 7.90 -3.74 -7.98
N VAL A 159 6.61 -3.47 -7.73
CA VAL A 159 6.12 -2.21 -7.15
C VAL A 159 5.78 -2.39 -5.69
N LEU A 160 6.46 -1.66 -4.81
CA LEU A 160 6.31 -1.77 -3.36
C LEU A 160 4.85 -1.63 -2.90
N MET A 161 4.13 -0.63 -3.40
CA MET A 161 2.72 -0.39 -3.03
C MET A 161 1.78 -1.54 -3.44
N GLU A 162 2.13 -2.32 -4.47
CA GLU A 162 1.34 -3.45 -4.95
C GLU A 162 1.72 -4.78 -4.25
N GLN A 163 2.87 -4.84 -3.60
CA GLN A 163 3.31 -6.02 -2.87
C GLN A 163 2.39 -6.34 -1.70
N VAL A 164 2.20 -7.62 -1.46
CA VAL A 164 1.57 -8.12 -0.23
C VAL A 164 2.53 -7.88 0.94
N TRP A 165 1.99 -7.48 2.09
CA TRP A 165 2.78 -7.21 3.28
C TRP A 165 3.37 -8.50 3.86
N ILE A 166 4.67 -8.53 4.12
CA ILE A 166 5.38 -9.73 4.61
C ILE A 166 4.88 -10.24 5.97
N LYS A 167 4.19 -9.41 6.76
CA LYS A 167 3.64 -9.77 8.07
C LYS A 167 2.17 -10.20 8.02
N ASP A 168 1.44 -9.81 6.98
CA ASP A 168 0.03 -10.16 6.78
C ASP A 168 -0.28 -10.25 5.29
N ASP A 169 -0.45 -11.47 4.79
CA ASP A 169 -0.70 -11.79 3.38
C ASP A 169 -2.10 -11.36 2.86
N LYS A 170 -2.96 -10.84 3.74
CA LYS A 170 -4.30 -10.37 3.39
C LYS A 170 -4.34 -8.92 2.92
N ILE A 171 -3.29 -8.16 3.21
CA ILE A 171 -3.22 -6.74 2.86
C ILE A 171 -1.99 -6.44 2.03
N THR A 172 -2.11 -5.45 1.14
CA THR A 172 -0.96 -4.90 0.40
C THR A 172 -0.33 -3.75 1.17
N ILE A 173 0.89 -3.41 0.80
CA ILE A 173 1.57 -2.21 1.33
C ILE A 173 0.76 -0.95 1.04
N GLY A 174 0.11 -0.86 -0.12
CA GLY A 174 -0.80 0.25 -0.43
C GLY A 174 -1.92 0.39 0.59
N LYS A 175 -2.54 -0.72 1.00
CA LYS A 175 -3.59 -0.71 2.05
C LYS A 175 -3.02 -0.33 3.42
N LEU A 176 -1.81 -0.76 3.76
CA LEU A 176 -1.13 -0.37 4.99
C LEU A 176 -0.90 1.15 5.04
N VAL A 177 -0.42 1.74 3.94
CA VAL A 177 -0.25 3.19 3.80
C VAL A 177 -1.61 3.91 3.92
N ASP A 178 -2.65 3.41 3.24
CA ASP A 178 -3.99 3.98 3.28
C ASP A 178 -4.59 3.96 4.70
N GLU A 179 -4.26 2.96 5.50
CA GLU A 179 -4.68 2.89 6.89
C GLU A 179 -4.09 4.04 7.71
N VAL A 180 -2.80 4.34 7.53
CA VAL A 180 -2.15 5.44 8.23
C VAL A 180 -2.66 6.80 7.72
N ILE A 181 -2.89 6.96 6.41
CA ILE A 181 -3.56 8.14 5.83
C ILE A 181 -4.94 8.36 6.48
N ARG A 182 -5.72 7.30 6.70
CA ARG A 182 -7.03 7.41 7.37
C ARG A 182 -6.92 7.84 8.83
N LYS A 183 -5.91 7.35 9.54
CA LYS A 183 -5.66 7.68 10.95
C LYS A 183 -5.18 9.13 11.12
N THR A 184 -4.26 9.56 10.29
CA THR A 184 -3.65 10.89 10.36
C THR A 184 -4.46 11.97 9.66
N GLY A 185 -5.24 11.60 8.64
CA GLY A 185 -5.97 12.54 7.78
C GLY A 185 -5.09 13.30 6.80
N GLU A 186 -3.83 12.92 6.65
CA GLU A 186 -2.87 13.52 5.74
C GLU A 186 -2.41 12.58 4.64
N ASN A 187 -2.01 13.14 3.51
CA ASN A 187 -1.39 12.39 2.43
C ASN A 187 0.00 11.90 2.86
N ILE A 188 0.29 10.63 2.57
CA ILE A 188 1.57 9.99 2.84
C ILE A 188 2.08 9.38 1.54
N VAL A 189 3.32 9.71 1.18
CA VAL A 189 3.94 9.31 -0.09
C VAL A 189 5.28 8.64 0.18
N ILE A 190 5.45 7.44 -0.34
CA ILE A 190 6.77 6.81 -0.45
C ILE A 190 7.48 7.53 -1.59
N ARG A 191 8.39 8.44 -1.26
CA ARG A 191 9.06 9.28 -2.26
C ARG A 191 10.08 8.47 -3.07
N ARG A 192 10.93 7.72 -2.36
CA ARG A 192 11.96 6.86 -2.95
C ARG A 192 12.57 5.96 -1.88
N PHE A 193 13.24 4.92 -2.33
CA PHE A 193 14.09 4.09 -1.49
C PHE A 193 15.34 3.63 -2.26
N ALA A 194 16.34 3.18 -1.51
CA ALA A 194 17.50 2.48 -2.03
C ALA A 194 17.72 1.21 -1.23
N ARG A 195 17.99 0.10 -1.90
CA ARG A 195 18.33 -1.19 -1.30
C ARG A 195 19.68 -1.63 -1.79
N PHE A 196 20.55 -2.00 -0.87
CA PHE A 196 21.90 -2.50 -1.12
C PHE A 196 22.00 -3.90 -0.53
N GLU A 197 22.49 -4.82 -1.33
CA GLU A 197 22.76 -6.19 -0.91
C GLU A 197 24.12 -6.62 -1.43
N LEU A 198 24.94 -7.21 -0.56
CA LEU A 198 26.27 -7.67 -0.97
C LEU A 198 26.14 -8.83 -1.95
N GLY A 199 26.78 -8.70 -3.10
CA GLY A 199 26.80 -9.73 -4.14
C GLY A 199 25.60 -9.72 -5.07
N ALA A 200 24.72 -8.69 -5.00
CA ALA A 200 23.61 -8.49 -5.95
C ALA A 200 24.03 -7.65 -7.13
#